data_2c8734347d36fd5a39f396d24b6a4dc4
#
_entry.id   2c8734347d36fd5a39f396d24b6a4dc4
#
_cell.length_a   1.000
_cell.length_b   1.000
_cell.length_c   1.000
_cell.angle_alpha   90.00
_cell.angle_beta   90.00
_cell.angle_gamma   90.00
#
_symmetry.space_group_name_H-M   'P 1'
#
loop_
_entity.id
_entity.type
_entity.pdbx_description
1 polymer ?
#
loop_
_entity_poly.entity_id
_entity_poly.type
_entity_poly.pdbx_seq_one_letter_code
_entity_poly.pdbx_strand_id
1 'polypeptide(L)'
;MSVAQVVSIALLNHRREVERLTGLVERFGEAHRLAADDVSAVNLLLDEIVINIISHGYDDPREHQILVTLALENGVLAIRVEDDGRPFNPLDVPGPNLDLPIEERPTGGLGIYIARSIADQMDYRRDAGRNVLTMKKHMSGA
;
A
#
# COMPACT_ATOMS: atom_id res chain seq x y z
N MET A 1 -24.56 6.87 -13.85
CA MET A 1 -23.91 7.04 -12.54
C MET A 1 -23.06 5.83 -12.26
N SER A 2 -21.77 6.01 -12.06
CA SER A 2 -20.91 4.88 -11.76
C SER A 2 -21.00 4.53 -10.28
N VAL A 3 -20.80 3.26 -9.97
CA VAL A 3 -20.78 2.75 -8.59
C VAL A 3 -19.39 2.17 -8.34
N ALA A 4 -18.78 2.54 -7.24
CA ALA A 4 -17.48 2.00 -6.86
C ALA A 4 -17.58 0.50 -6.60
N GLN A 5 -16.63 -0.25 -7.12
CA GLN A 5 -16.46 -1.67 -6.81
C GLN A 5 -15.48 -1.77 -5.66
N VAL A 6 -15.92 -2.23 -4.50
CA VAL A 6 -15.16 -2.16 -3.26
C VAL A 6 -14.92 -3.55 -2.69
N VAL A 7 -13.69 -3.79 -2.26
CA VAL A 7 -13.32 -5.00 -1.53
C VAL A 7 -12.37 -4.62 -0.39
N SER A 8 -12.45 -5.35 0.73
CA SER A 8 -11.60 -5.11 1.90
C SER A 8 -11.06 -6.42 2.43
N ILE A 9 -9.91 -6.34 3.10
CA ILE A 9 -9.32 -7.47 3.80
C ILE A 9 -8.65 -6.96 5.09
N ALA A 10 -8.81 -7.71 6.17
CA ALA A 10 -8.08 -7.47 7.41
C ALA A 10 -6.94 -8.49 7.49
N LEU A 11 -5.72 -7.99 7.57
CA LEU A 11 -4.52 -8.80 7.68
C LEU A 11 -3.99 -8.75 9.11
N LEU A 12 -3.47 -9.86 9.59
CA LEU A 12 -2.64 -9.84 10.80
C LEU A 12 -1.26 -9.28 10.43
N ASN A 13 -0.54 -8.77 11.43
CA ASN A 13 0.77 -8.14 11.20
C ASN A 13 1.91 -9.17 11.09
N HIS A 14 1.71 -10.17 10.24
CA HIS A 14 2.70 -11.22 9.93
C HIS A 14 2.99 -11.21 8.44
N ARG A 15 4.25 -11.38 8.07
CA ARG A 15 4.65 -11.33 6.65
C ARG A 15 3.91 -12.35 5.79
N ARG A 16 3.59 -13.52 6.34
CA ARG A 16 2.83 -14.54 5.61
C ARG A 16 1.44 -14.09 5.17
N GLU A 17 0.89 -13.07 5.86
CA GLU A 17 -0.42 -12.54 5.52
C GLU A 17 -0.42 -11.75 4.20
N VAL A 18 0.75 -11.31 3.77
CA VAL A 18 0.89 -10.59 2.49
C VAL A 18 0.45 -11.46 1.31
N GLU A 19 0.61 -12.78 1.40
CA GLU A 19 0.14 -13.69 0.36
C GLU A 19 -1.39 -13.63 0.18
N ARG A 20 -2.14 -13.46 1.27
CA ARG A 20 -3.60 -13.30 1.21
C ARG A 20 -3.96 -12.02 0.47
N LEU A 21 -3.21 -10.96 0.73
CA LEU A 21 -3.42 -9.68 0.06
C LEU A 21 -3.12 -9.79 -1.43
N THR A 22 -2.00 -10.42 -1.79
CA THR A 22 -1.63 -10.64 -3.19
C THR A 22 -2.75 -11.38 -3.94
N GLY A 23 -3.27 -12.44 -3.34
CA GLY A 23 -4.37 -13.20 -3.92
C GLY A 23 -5.63 -12.36 -4.10
N LEU A 24 -5.94 -11.51 -3.13
CA LEU A 24 -7.09 -10.61 -3.22
C LEU A 24 -6.95 -9.65 -4.40
N VAL A 25 -5.77 -9.03 -4.56
CA VAL A 25 -5.50 -8.09 -5.64
C VAL A 25 -5.61 -8.78 -6.99
N GLU A 26 -5.07 -9.98 -7.11
CA GLU A 26 -5.15 -10.75 -8.35
C GLU A 26 -6.60 -11.09 -8.71
N ARG A 27 -7.39 -11.55 -7.74
CA ARG A 27 -8.81 -11.86 -7.99
C ARG A 27 -9.62 -10.61 -8.32
N PHE A 28 -9.33 -9.50 -7.66
CA PHE A 28 -9.97 -8.23 -7.96
C PHE A 28 -9.63 -7.78 -9.38
N GLY A 29 -8.35 -7.93 -9.78
CA GLY A 29 -7.91 -7.60 -11.13
C GLY A 29 -8.61 -8.44 -12.18
N GLU A 30 -8.76 -9.74 -11.96
CA GLU A 30 -9.49 -10.61 -12.87
C GLU A 30 -10.97 -10.23 -12.97
N ALA A 31 -11.60 -10.01 -11.81
CA ALA A 31 -13.03 -9.68 -11.75
C ALA A 31 -13.36 -8.38 -12.50
N HIS A 32 -12.45 -7.43 -12.51
CA HIS A 32 -12.65 -6.11 -13.10
C HIS A 32 -11.81 -5.88 -14.37
N ARG A 33 -11.19 -6.94 -14.89
CA ARG A 33 -10.45 -6.94 -16.15
C ARG A 33 -9.33 -5.90 -16.18
N LEU A 34 -8.61 -5.76 -15.06
CA LEU A 34 -7.48 -4.87 -15.01
C LEU A 34 -6.29 -5.44 -15.78
N ALA A 35 -5.48 -4.56 -16.36
CA ALA A 35 -4.28 -4.98 -17.07
C ALA A 35 -3.30 -5.66 -16.11
N ALA A 36 -2.57 -6.67 -16.60
CA ALA A 36 -1.61 -7.41 -15.78
C ALA A 36 -0.54 -6.50 -15.19
N ASP A 37 -0.08 -5.50 -15.95
CA ASP A 37 0.92 -4.55 -15.46
C ASP A 37 0.38 -3.70 -14.31
N ASP A 38 -0.90 -3.33 -14.36
CA ASP A 38 -1.54 -2.58 -13.27
C ASP A 38 -1.66 -3.44 -12.02
N VAL A 39 -2.04 -4.70 -12.16
CA VAL A 39 -2.14 -5.63 -11.04
C VAL A 39 -0.77 -5.82 -10.39
N SER A 40 0.27 -6.00 -11.19
CA SER A 40 1.64 -6.13 -10.68
C SER A 40 2.10 -4.87 -9.94
N ALA A 41 1.80 -3.70 -10.49
CA ALA A 41 2.17 -2.43 -9.86
C ALA A 41 1.45 -2.24 -8.51
N VAL A 42 0.16 -2.57 -8.46
CA VAL A 42 -0.63 -2.48 -7.21
C VAL A 42 -0.09 -3.45 -6.17
N ASN A 43 0.24 -4.68 -6.57
CA ASN A 43 0.84 -5.65 -5.66
C ASN A 43 2.17 -5.16 -5.09
N LEU A 44 3.04 -4.59 -5.94
CA LEU A 44 4.31 -4.06 -5.47
C LEU A 44 4.11 -2.91 -4.49
N LEU A 45 3.24 -1.98 -4.82
CA LEU A 45 2.92 -0.84 -3.95
C LEU A 45 2.43 -1.32 -2.58
N LEU A 46 1.49 -2.25 -2.57
CA LEU A 46 0.91 -2.76 -1.31
C LEU A 46 1.93 -3.58 -0.52
N ASP A 47 2.75 -4.39 -1.18
CA ASP A 47 3.80 -5.15 -0.50
C ASP A 47 4.74 -4.22 0.25
N GLU A 48 5.19 -3.13 -0.41
CA GLU A 48 6.11 -2.19 0.22
C GLU A 48 5.47 -1.49 1.42
N ILE A 49 4.24 -1.04 1.30
CA ILE A 49 3.53 -0.36 2.38
C ILE A 49 3.25 -1.32 3.54
N VAL A 50 2.68 -2.49 3.26
CA VAL A 50 2.26 -3.42 4.31
C VAL A 50 3.47 -4.03 5.01
N ILE A 51 4.50 -4.42 4.28
CA ILE A 51 5.73 -4.96 4.89
C ILE A 51 6.39 -3.90 5.77
N ASN A 52 6.38 -2.64 5.33
CA ASN A 52 6.91 -1.54 6.15
C ASN A 52 6.15 -1.41 7.49
N ILE A 53 4.83 -1.51 7.46
CA ILE A 53 4.01 -1.46 8.67
C ILE A 53 4.35 -2.64 9.59
N ILE A 54 4.39 -3.86 9.04
CA ILE A 54 4.69 -5.06 9.80
C ILE A 54 6.07 -4.97 10.46
N SER A 55 7.07 -4.47 9.73
CA SER A 55 8.46 -4.43 10.20
C SER A 55 8.73 -3.33 11.20
N HIS A 56 8.03 -2.19 11.09
CA HIS A 56 8.39 -0.98 11.85
C HIS A 56 7.25 -0.33 12.63
N GLY A 57 6.03 -0.80 12.44
CA GLY A 57 4.85 -0.12 12.97
C GLY A 57 4.53 -0.41 14.43
N TYR A 58 5.03 -1.51 14.98
CA TYR A 58 4.57 -2.00 16.28
C TYR A 58 5.73 -2.20 17.24
N ASP A 59 5.52 -1.79 18.50
CA ASP A 59 6.52 -1.90 19.57
C ASP A 59 6.20 -3.02 20.57
N ASP A 60 5.04 -3.65 20.46
CA ASP A 60 4.60 -4.69 21.38
C ASP A 60 4.51 -6.04 20.67
N PRO A 61 4.45 -7.17 21.42
CA PRO A 61 4.38 -8.50 20.80
C PRO A 61 2.97 -8.95 20.46
N ARG A 62 1.95 -8.11 20.66
CA ARG A 62 0.56 -8.49 20.40
C ARG A 62 0.28 -8.53 18.91
N GLU A 63 -0.72 -9.31 18.53
CA GLU A 63 -1.21 -9.28 17.16
C GLU A 63 -2.00 -8.00 16.93
N HIS A 64 -1.77 -7.41 15.76
CA HIS A 64 -2.49 -6.23 15.29
C HIS A 64 -3.08 -6.51 13.92
N GLN A 65 -4.08 -5.75 13.54
CA GLN A 65 -4.70 -5.89 12.23
C GLN A 65 -4.37 -4.70 11.35
N ILE A 66 -4.15 -4.99 10.08
CA ILE A 66 -3.95 -3.99 9.03
C ILE A 66 -5.12 -4.14 8.07
N LEU A 67 -5.90 -3.09 7.90
CA LEU A 67 -7.06 -3.11 7.02
C LEU A 67 -6.70 -2.51 5.66
N VAL A 68 -6.92 -3.27 4.59
CA VAL A 68 -6.68 -2.80 3.22
C VAL A 68 -8.00 -2.78 2.48
N THR A 69 -8.31 -1.66 1.84
CA THR A 69 -9.53 -1.49 1.06
C THR A 69 -9.17 -1.04 -0.36
N LEU A 70 -9.74 -1.71 -1.35
CA LEU A 70 -9.63 -1.34 -2.76
C LEU A 70 -10.99 -0.87 -3.24
N ALA A 71 -11.03 0.27 -3.93
CA ALA A 71 -12.26 0.80 -4.50
C ALA A 71 -11.98 1.27 -5.93
N LEU A 72 -12.62 0.64 -6.89
CA LEU A 72 -12.44 0.98 -8.31
C LEU A 72 -13.66 1.73 -8.82
N GLU A 73 -13.44 2.91 -9.37
CA GLU A 73 -14.51 3.74 -9.94
C GLU A 73 -13.94 4.59 -11.07
N ASN A 74 -14.59 4.53 -12.23
CA ASN A 74 -14.21 5.35 -13.40
C ASN A 74 -12.74 5.20 -13.79
N GLY A 75 -12.21 3.97 -13.72
CA GLY A 75 -10.82 3.70 -14.10
C GLY A 75 -9.78 4.17 -13.10
N VAL A 76 -10.20 4.62 -11.91
CA VAL A 76 -9.29 5.02 -10.84
C VAL A 76 -9.43 4.02 -9.69
N LEU A 77 -8.30 3.45 -9.27
CA LEU A 77 -8.26 2.59 -8.10
C LEU A 77 -7.85 3.42 -6.88
N ALA A 78 -8.75 3.50 -5.90
CA ALA A 78 -8.43 4.07 -4.60
C ALA A 78 -8.02 2.93 -3.67
N ILE A 79 -6.91 3.10 -2.98
CA ILE A 79 -6.35 2.11 -2.07
C ILE A 79 -6.24 2.77 -0.70
N ARG A 80 -6.80 2.15 0.34
CA ARG A 80 -6.67 2.65 1.69
C ARG A 80 -6.06 1.58 2.56
N VAL A 81 -5.03 1.97 3.33
CA VAL A 81 -4.37 1.10 4.29
C VAL A 81 -4.44 1.74 5.66
N GLU A 82 -5.01 1.03 6.62
CA GLU A 82 -5.19 1.52 7.99
C GLU A 82 -4.52 0.58 8.98
N ASP A 83 -3.80 1.14 9.94
CA ASP A 83 -3.20 0.37 11.02
C ASP A 83 -3.23 1.17 12.31
N ASP A 84 -3.07 0.49 13.45
CA ASP A 84 -3.03 1.11 14.77
C ASP A 84 -1.61 1.15 15.35
N GLY A 85 -0.62 1.11 14.49
CA GLY A 85 0.77 1.21 14.87
C GLY A 85 1.18 2.64 15.26
N ARG A 86 2.48 2.82 15.49
CA ARG A 86 2.98 4.16 15.81
C ARG A 86 2.71 5.12 14.65
N PRO A 87 2.60 6.43 14.93
CA PRO A 87 2.44 7.42 13.86
C PRO A 87 3.60 7.36 12.88
N PHE A 88 3.28 7.23 11.60
CA PHE A 88 4.28 7.19 10.54
C PHE A 88 3.66 7.72 9.26
N ASN A 89 4.19 8.84 8.77
CA ASN A 89 3.74 9.43 7.50
C ASN A 89 4.76 9.10 6.41
N PRO A 90 4.41 8.22 5.45
CA PRO A 90 5.33 7.87 4.36
C PRO A 90 5.77 9.07 3.52
N LEU A 91 4.96 10.14 3.50
CA LEU A 91 5.28 11.35 2.72
C LEU A 91 6.44 12.14 3.33
N ASP A 92 6.72 11.93 4.62
CA ASP A 92 7.83 12.60 5.31
C ASP A 92 9.16 11.85 5.13
N VAL A 93 9.13 10.65 4.56
CA VAL A 93 10.36 9.87 4.34
C VAL A 93 11.12 10.48 3.15
N PRO A 94 12.39 10.88 3.32
CA PRO A 94 13.17 11.41 2.20
C PRO A 94 13.41 10.31 1.17
N GLY A 95 13.45 10.71 -0.10
CA GLY A 95 13.80 9.79 -1.17
C GLY A 95 15.26 9.35 -1.08
N PRO A 96 15.65 8.31 -1.83
CA PRO A 96 17.03 7.84 -1.83
C PRO A 96 17.97 8.92 -2.37
N ASN A 97 19.17 9.00 -1.82
CA ASN A 97 20.18 9.88 -2.36
C ASN A 97 20.82 9.21 -3.58
N LEU A 98 20.37 9.60 -4.76
CA LEU A 98 20.82 9.01 -6.03
C LEU A 98 22.26 9.40 -6.38
N ASP A 99 22.84 10.39 -5.68
CA ASP A 99 24.24 10.79 -5.87
C ASP A 99 25.22 9.82 -5.19
N LEU A 100 24.73 8.96 -4.30
CA LEU A 100 25.58 7.94 -3.65
C LEU A 100 25.55 6.63 -4.43
N PRO A 101 26.67 5.87 -4.43
CA PRO A 101 26.65 4.50 -4.93
C PRO A 101 25.60 3.67 -4.20
N ILE A 102 25.06 2.65 -4.86
CA ILE A 102 23.99 1.82 -4.31
C ILE A 102 24.38 1.24 -2.94
N GLU A 103 25.61 0.77 -2.79
CA GLU A 103 26.10 0.17 -1.55
C GLU A 103 26.26 1.16 -0.40
N GLU A 104 26.28 2.46 -0.69
CA GLU A 104 26.39 3.50 0.35
C GLU A 104 25.05 4.13 0.69
N ARG A 105 23.98 3.77 -0.04
CA ARG A 105 22.64 4.32 0.24
C ARG A 105 22.06 3.69 1.51
N PRO A 106 21.37 4.48 2.36
CA PRO A 106 20.67 3.91 3.48
C PRO A 106 19.70 2.82 3.02
N THR A 107 19.58 1.75 3.81
CA THR A 107 18.68 0.65 3.50
C THR A 107 17.21 0.97 3.74
N GLY A 108 16.92 2.00 4.54
CA GLY A 108 15.53 2.40 4.82
C GLY A 108 15.00 3.36 3.78
N GLY A 109 13.68 3.35 3.57
CA GLY A 109 12.97 4.32 2.75
C GLY A 109 12.88 3.99 1.27
N LEU A 110 13.64 3.03 0.74
CA LEU A 110 13.57 2.69 -0.67
C LEU A 110 12.22 2.10 -1.05
N GLY A 111 11.67 1.22 -0.22
CA GLY A 111 10.35 0.63 -0.45
C GLY A 111 9.27 1.69 -0.46
N ILE A 112 9.32 2.65 0.46
CA ILE A 112 8.38 3.77 0.51
C ILE A 112 8.53 4.63 -0.76
N TYR A 113 9.76 4.88 -1.20
CA TYR A 113 10.00 5.62 -2.44
C TYR A 113 9.38 4.91 -3.64
N ILE A 114 9.53 3.59 -3.72
CA ILE A 114 8.92 2.79 -4.80
C ILE A 114 7.40 2.94 -4.76
N ALA A 115 6.78 2.80 -3.58
CA ALA A 115 5.33 2.95 -3.43
C ALA A 115 4.87 4.34 -3.88
N ARG A 116 5.59 5.38 -3.47
CA ARG A 116 5.24 6.75 -3.85
C ARG A 116 5.38 6.99 -5.35
N SER A 117 6.32 6.32 -6.01
CA SER A 117 6.49 6.46 -7.46
C SER A 117 5.41 5.72 -8.25
N ILE A 118 4.81 4.68 -7.69
CA ILE A 118 3.72 3.93 -8.34
C ILE A 118 2.39 4.67 -8.21
N ALA A 119 2.10 5.22 -7.02
CA ALA A 119 0.84 5.91 -6.78
C ALA A 119 0.80 7.26 -7.49
N ASP A 120 -0.31 7.56 -8.15
CA ASP A 120 -0.52 8.88 -8.76
C ASP A 120 -0.80 9.93 -7.70
N GLN A 121 -1.38 9.52 -6.58
CA GLN A 121 -1.70 10.38 -5.46
C GLN A 121 -1.53 9.59 -4.16
N MET A 122 -1.02 10.26 -3.11
CA MET A 122 -0.85 9.62 -1.80
C MET A 122 -1.11 10.67 -0.73
N ASP A 123 -2.01 10.34 0.20
CA ASP A 123 -2.38 11.20 1.32
C ASP A 123 -2.30 10.41 2.62
N TYR A 124 -1.87 11.08 3.67
CA TYR A 124 -1.76 10.47 5.00
C TYR A 124 -2.50 11.30 6.03
N ARG A 125 -3.16 10.62 6.97
CA ARG A 125 -3.68 11.28 8.17
C ARG A 125 -3.57 10.34 9.36
N ARG A 126 -3.51 10.93 10.54
CA ARG A 126 -3.60 10.22 11.81
C ARG A 126 -4.99 10.52 12.39
N ASP A 127 -5.78 9.48 12.63
CA ASP A 127 -7.17 9.63 13.06
C ASP A 127 -7.48 8.60 14.14
N ALA A 128 -7.88 9.08 15.33
CA ALA A 128 -8.32 8.25 16.44
C ALA A 128 -7.34 7.10 16.76
N GLY A 129 -6.04 7.39 16.77
CA GLY A 129 -5.01 6.40 17.09
C GLY A 129 -4.65 5.48 15.94
N ARG A 130 -5.07 5.79 14.72
CA ARG A 130 -4.79 4.97 13.55
C ARG A 130 -4.08 5.77 12.47
N ASN A 131 -3.16 5.12 11.77
CA ASN A 131 -2.62 5.66 10.53
C ASN A 131 -3.60 5.33 9.41
N VAL A 132 -3.94 6.32 8.60
CA VAL A 132 -4.80 6.12 7.43
C VAL A 132 -4.06 6.66 6.21
N LEU A 133 -3.63 5.74 5.37
CA LEU A 133 -2.93 6.06 4.12
C LEU A 133 -3.89 5.81 2.97
N THR A 134 -4.13 6.84 2.16
CA THR A 134 -4.99 6.74 0.98
C THR A 134 -4.16 7.01 -0.26
N MET A 135 -4.28 6.13 -1.25
CA MET A 135 -3.54 6.23 -2.49
C MET A 135 -4.51 6.11 -3.66
N LYS A 136 -4.18 6.76 -4.76
CA LYS A 136 -4.95 6.61 -6.00
C LYS A 136 -4.01 6.27 -7.14
N LYS A 137 -4.49 5.40 -8.03
CA LYS A 137 -3.76 5.01 -9.22
C LYS A 137 -4.73 4.86 -10.37
N HIS A 138 -4.43 5.53 -11.48
CA HIS A 138 -5.20 5.36 -12.70
C HIS A 138 -4.88 4.00 -13.32
N MET A 139 -5.93 3.27 -13.70
CA MET A 139 -5.78 1.98 -14.36
C MET A 139 -5.69 2.22 -15.86
N SER A 140 -4.74 1.55 -16.51
CA SER A 140 -4.55 1.66 -17.95
C SER A 140 -5.58 0.80 -18.67
N GLY A 141 -5.94 1.18 -19.90
CA GLY A 141 -6.77 0.35 -20.77
C GLY A 141 -8.20 0.16 -20.31
N ALA A 142 -8.67 0.96 -19.41
CA ALA A 142 -10.05 0.85 -18.92
C ALA A 142 -11.05 1.34 -19.95
#